data_91251164e5755816759c28415a801cb8
#
_entry.id   91251164e5755816759c28415a801cb8
#
_cell.length_a   1.000
_cell.length_b   1.000
_cell.length_c   1.000
_cell.angle_alpha   90.00
_cell.angle_beta   90.00
_cell.angle_gamma   90.00
#
_symmetry.space_group_name_H-M   'P 1'
#
loop_
_entity.id
_entity.type
_entity.pdbx_description
1 polymer ?
#
loop_
_entity_poly.entity_id
_entity_poly.type
_entity_poly.pdbx_seq_one_letter_code
_entity_poly.pdbx_strand_id
1 'polypeptide(L)'
;MSTSEESFLARRIDASAGPLVVVDVLALAAVLTIGVINHNGVEYLSTAPVAWLLTLVPFLLGWAVAAPLIGAYSAGAAESPKAAIPLAIRAWVPASIIGFAIRASPLFSGGFQLSFGVVIFLTGGVALIVGRWLFFKLFG
;
A
#
# COMPACT_ATOMS: atom_id res chain seq x y z
N MET A 1 23.01 -17.05 -0.28
CA MET A 1 21.91 -16.74 -1.17
C MET A 1 22.23 -17.15 -2.60
N SER A 2 21.30 -17.78 -3.25
CA SER A 2 21.53 -18.26 -4.59
C SER A 2 21.36 -17.16 -5.64
N THR A 3 22.03 -17.32 -6.77
CA THR A 3 21.91 -16.43 -7.92
C THR A 3 20.48 -16.37 -8.44
N SER A 4 19.71 -17.46 -8.28
CA SER A 4 18.30 -17.50 -8.72
C SER A 4 17.40 -16.58 -7.89
N GLU A 5 17.65 -16.46 -6.57
CA GLU A 5 16.89 -15.53 -5.73
C GLU A 5 17.21 -14.08 -6.09
N GLU A 6 18.48 -13.77 -6.30
CA GLU A 6 18.90 -12.44 -6.72
C GLU A 6 18.29 -12.09 -8.08
N SER A 7 18.28 -13.02 -9.04
CA SER A 7 17.65 -12.84 -10.33
C SER A 7 16.15 -12.60 -10.23
N PHE A 8 15.47 -13.33 -9.33
CA PHE A 8 14.03 -13.17 -9.13
C PHE A 8 13.72 -11.75 -8.64
N LEU A 9 14.39 -11.31 -7.57
CA LEU A 9 14.17 -9.97 -7.01
C LEU A 9 14.61 -8.87 -7.98
N ALA A 10 15.71 -9.08 -8.72
CA ALA A 10 16.19 -8.12 -9.70
C ALA A 10 15.16 -7.86 -10.81
N ARG A 11 14.35 -8.85 -11.15
CA ARG A 11 13.27 -8.68 -12.15
C ARG A 11 12.02 -8.02 -11.54
N ARG A 12 11.83 -8.16 -10.24
CA ARG A 12 10.63 -7.67 -9.54
C ARG A 12 10.79 -6.26 -8.99
N ILE A 13 12.01 -5.80 -8.81
CA ILE A 13 12.31 -4.48 -8.26
C ILE A 13 13.31 -3.79 -9.19
N ASP A 14 12.87 -2.70 -9.80
CA ASP A 14 13.69 -1.93 -10.72
C ASP A 14 13.81 -0.49 -10.24
N ALA A 15 14.98 0.12 -10.46
CA ALA A 15 15.24 1.50 -10.02
C ALA A 15 14.26 2.50 -10.66
N SER A 16 13.81 2.23 -11.89
CA SER A 16 12.84 3.10 -12.57
C SER A 16 11.50 3.17 -11.87
N ALA A 17 11.17 2.17 -11.03
CA ALA A 17 9.92 2.14 -10.27
C ALA A 17 10.03 2.83 -8.91
N GLY A 18 11.20 3.37 -8.56
CA GLY A 18 11.40 4.08 -7.28
C GLY A 18 10.35 5.16 -7.02
N PRO A 19 10.06 6.05 -7.98
CA PRO A 19 9.01 7.06 -7.80
C PRO A 19 7.64 6.46 -7.50
N LEU A 20 7.32 5.30 -8.05
CA LEU A 20 6.05 4.62 -7.76
C LEU A 20 5.97 4.15 -6.30
N VAL A 21 7.09 3.78 -5.69
CA VAL A 21 7.13 3.44 -4.26
C VAL A 21 6.66 4.63 -3.42
N VAL A 22 7.20 5.81 -3.71
CA VAL A 22 6.83 7.04 -3.00
C VAL A 22 5.35 7.34 -3.19
N VAL A 23 4.87 7.27 -4.42
CA VAL A 23 3.46 7.54 -4.76
C VAL A 23 2.53 6.58 -3.99
N ASP A 24 2.85 5.29 -4.01
CA ASP A 24 2.00 4.27 -3.37
C ASP A 24 1.97 4.44 -1.84
N VAL A 25 3.13 4.66 -1.23
CA VAL A 25 3.21 4.86 0.23
C VAL A 25 2.44 6.11 0.64
N LEU A 26 2.60 7.21 -0.11
CA LEU A 26 1.86 8.44 0.18
C LEU A 26 0.35 8.27 -0.03
N ALA A 27 -0.06 7.54 -1.07
CA ALA A 27 -1.48 7.29 -1.33
C ALA A 27 -2.12 6.48 -0.21
N LEU A 28 -1.48 5.39 0.22
CA LEU A 28 -1.98 4.57 1.32
C LEU A 28 -1.96 5.32 2.64
N ALA A 29 -0.87 6.02 2.95
CA ALA A 29 -0.77 6.81 4.17
C ALA A 29 -1.85 7.89 4.21
N ALA A 30 -2.10 8.56 3.10
CA ALA A 30 -3.11 9.62 3.03
C ALA A 30 -4.52 9.08 3.25
N VAL A 31 -4.91 8.01 2.54
CA VAL A 31 -6.27 7.48 2.65
C VAL A 31 -6.54 6.86 4.02
N LEU A 32 -5.55 6.17 4.59
CA LEU A 32 -5.68 5.62 5.93
C LEU A 32 -5.75 6.70 6.99
N THR A 33 -4.97 7.78 6.82
CA THR A 33 -5.02 8.93 7.73
C THR A 33 -6.37 9.64 7.66
N ILE A 34 -6.92 9.81 6.46
CA ILE A 34 -8.27 10.36 6.31
C ILE A 34 -9.28 9.51 7.07
N GLY A 35 -9.16 8.19 7.00
CA GLY A 35 -10.00 7.28 7.77
C GLY A 35 -9.87 7.47 9.27
N VAL A 36 -8.64 7.63 9.76
CA VAL A 36 -8.38 7.90 11.19
C VAL A 36 -9.06 9.21 11.61
N ILE A 37 -8.91 10.25 10.81
CA ILE A 37 -9.51 11.57 11.09
C ILE A 37 -11.04 11.48 11.12
N ASN A 38 -11.64 10.75 10.17
CA ASN A 38 -13.10 10.58 10.12
C ASN A 38 -13.66 9.88 11.37
N HIS A 39 -12.91 8.93 11.93
CA HIS A 39 -13.38 8.17 13.09
C HIS A 39 -13.04 8.84 14.42
N ASN A 40 -11.94 9.59 14.49
CA ASN A 40 -11.40 10.07 15.76
C ASN A 40 -11.22 11.58 15.85
N GLY A 41 -11.39 12.30 14.73
CA GLY A 41 -11.14 13.74 14.67
C GLY A 41 -9.68 14.05 14.34
N VAL A 42 -9.43 15.26 13.82
CA VAL A 42 -8.09 15.68 13.39
C VAL A 42 -7.12 15.80 14.55
N GLU A 43 -7.61 16.13 15.73
CA GLU A 43 -6.78 16.26 16.94
C GLU A 43 -6.14 14.94 17.35
N TYR A 44 -6.71 13.82 16.94
CA TYR A 44 -6.17 12.49 17.25
C TYR A 44 -4.73 12.33 16.74
N LEU A 45 -4.38 12.99 15.65
CA LEU A 45 -3.03 12.92 15.09
C LEU A 45 -1.99 13.53 16.04
N SER A 46 -2.37 14.55 16.80
CA SER A 46 -1.47 15.19 17.74
C SER A 46 -1.58 14.61 19.17
N THR A 47 -2.76 14.10 19.55
CA THR A 47 -2.97 13.55 20.90
C THR A 47 -2.60 12.08 21.00
N ALA A 48 -2.72 11.32 19.90
CA ALA A 48 -2.42 9.89 19.86
C ALA A 48 -1.60 9.51 18.61
N PRO A 49 -0.42 10.13 18.42
CA PRO A 49 0.36 9.90 17.19
C PRO A 49 0.82 8.45 17.02
N VAL A 50 1.12 7.76 18.11
CA VAL A 50 1.53 6.34 18.02
C VAL A 50 0.36 5.48 17.56
N ALA A 51 -0.83 5.70 18.08
CA ALA A 51 -2.03 4.96 17.66
C ALA A 51 -2.36 5.21 16.18
N TRP A 52 -2.19 6.45 15.74
CA TRP A 52 -2.34 6.79 14.32
C TRP A 52 -1.36 6.00 13.47
N LEU A 53 -0.07 6.04 13.80
CA LEU A 53 0.96 5.33 13.04
C LEU A 53 0.73 3.81 13.05
N LEU A 54 0.29 3.25 14.18
CA LEU A 54 -0.02 1.83 14.28
C LEU A 54 -1.20 1.41 13.40
N THR A 55 -2.08 2.34 13.04
CA THR A 55 -3.15 2.06 12.07
C THR A 55 -2.60 1.86 10.66
N LEU A 56 -1.55 2.59 10.32
CA LEU A 56 -0.93 2.53 8.98
C LEU A 56 -0.03 1.31 8.82
N VAL A 57 0.68 0.91 9.87
CA VAL A 57 1.74 -0.09 9.82
C VAL A 57 1.30 -1.43 9.21
N PRO A 58 0.16 -2.05 9.61
CA PRO A 58 -0.22 -3.35 9.04
C PRO A 58 -0.35 -3.33 7.51
N PHE A 59 -0.93 -2.27 6.98
CA PHE A 59 -1.17 -2.15 5.53
C PHE A 59 0.08 -1.79 4.77
N LEU A 60 0.95 -0.95 5.36
CA LEU A 60 2.25 -0.65 4.75
C LEU A 60 3.16 -1.87 4.75
N LEU A 61 3.14 -2.69 5.81
CA LEU A 61 3.88 -3.94 5.84
C LEU A 61 3.34 -4.93 4.81
N GLY A 62 2.02 -5.07 4.72
CA GLY A 62 1.39 -5.91 3.71
C GLY A 62 1.79 -5.49 2.31
N TRP A 63 1.78 -4.19 2.04
CA TRP A 63 2.20 -3.64 0.75
C TRP A 63 3.68 -3.90 0.48
N ALA A 64 4.54 -3.69 1.48
CA ALA A 64 5.99 -3.91 1.34
C ALA A 64 6.31 -5.36 0.99
N VAL A 65 5.51 -6.31 1.44
CA VAL A 65 5.68 -7.74 1.12
C VAL A 65 5.07 -8.07 -0.24
N ALA A 66 3.82 -7.70 -0.46
CA ALA A 66 3.06 -8.12 -1.64
C ALA A 66 3.49 -7.42 -2.92
N ALA A 67 3.77 -6.12 -2.87
CA ALA A 67 4.06 -5.33 -4.07
C ALA A 67 5.29 -5.83 -4.84
N PRO A 68 6.44 -6.08 -4.19
CA PRO A 68 7.58 -6.63 -4.92
C PRO A 68 7.30 -8.03 -5.48
N LEU A 69 6.63 -8.89 -4.72
CA LEU A 69 6.35 -10.25 -5.15
C LEU A 69 5.43 -10.32 -6.37
N ILE A 70 4.47 -9.39 -6.45
CA ILE A 70 3.54 -9.31 -7.59
C ILE A 70 4.21 -8.66 -8.81
N GLY A 71 5.27 -7.89 -8.59
CA GLY A 71 5.94 -7.18 -9.67
C GLY A 71 5.45 -5.75 -9.85
N ALA A 72 4.82 -5.18 -8.82
CA ALA A 72 4.33 -3.81 -8.87
C ALA A 72 5.45 -2.77 -9.01
N TYR A 73 6.69 -3.16 -8.73
CA TYR A 73 7.89 -2.33 -8.85
C TYR A 73 8.89 -2.86 -9.87
N SER A 74 8.43 -3.69 -10.80
CA SER A 74 9.25 -4.15 -11.92
C SER A 74 9.45 -3.03 -12.94
N ALA A 75 10.41 -3.21 -13.84
CA ALA A 75 10.65 -2.27 -14.93
C ALA A 75 9.38 -2.07 -15.77
N GLY A 76 8.65 -3.16 -16.07
CA GLY A 76 7.41 -3.09 -16.82
C GLY A 76 6.35 -2.23 -16.17
N ALA A 77 6.25 -2.27 -14.84
CA ALA A 77 5.28 -1.47 -14.10
C ALA A 77 5.52 0.03 -14.29
N ALA A 78 6.76 0.45 -14.45
CA ALA A 78 7.12 1.86 -14.58
C ALA A 78 6.93 2.43 -15.99
N GLU A 79 6.59 1.60 -16.97
CA GLU A 79 6.54 2.01 -18.37
C GLU A 79 5.31 2.86 -18.73
N SER A 80 4.15 2.54 -18.14
CA SER A 80 2.90 3.20 -18.53
C SER A 80 1.82 3.00 -17.46
N PRO A 81 0.78 3.85 -17.47
CA PRO A 81 -0.38 3.62 -16.59
C PRO A 81 -1.07 2.28 -16.86
N LYS A 82 -1.11 1.87 -18.12
CA LYS A 82 -1.69 0.59 -18.53
C LYS A 82 -1.03 -0.61 -17.87
N ALA A 83 0.28 -0.53 -17.64
CA ALA A 83 1.03 -1.56 -16.92
C ALA A 83 0.98 -1.35 -15.41
N ALA A 84 1.16 -0.12 -14.96
CA ALA A 84 1.31 0.22 -13.54
C ALA A 84 0.04 0.02 -12.74
N ILE A 85 -1.12 0.41 -13.27
CA ILE A 85 -2.38 0.41 -12.52
C ILE A 85 -2.88 -1.01 -12.23
N PRO A 86 -2.96 -1.93 -13.21
CA PRO A 86 -3.37 -3.30 -12.92
C PRO A 86 -2.45 -4.01 -11.92
N LEU A 87 -1.16 -3.74 -11.97
CA LEU A 87 -0.20 -4.33 -11.03
C LEU A 87 -0.42 -3.82 -9.61
N ALA A 88 -0.77 -2.55 -9.44
CA ALA A 88 -1.11 -2.01 -8.13
C ALA A 88 -2.35 -2.70 -7.56
N ILE A 89 -3.38 -2.91 -8.38
CA ILE A 89 -4.60 -3.59 -7.95
C ILE A 89 -4.30 -5.03 -7.54
N ARG A 90 -3.54 -5.75 -8.36
CA ARG A 90 -3.15 -7.13 -8.09
C ARG A 90 -2.34 -7.25 -6.80
N ALA A 91 -1.47 -6.29 -6.54
CA ALA A 91 -0.66 -6.27 -5.32
C ALA A 91 -1.50 -5.91 -4.10
N TRP A 92 -2.50 -5.02 -4.26
CA TRP A 92 -3.34 -4.58 -3.16
C TRP A 92 -4.20 -5.71 -2.58
N VAL A 93 -4.65 -6.65 -3.41
CA VAL A 93 -5.45 -7.78 -2.91
C VAL A 93 -4.68 -8.57 -1.84
N PRO A 94 -3.50 -9.14 -2.10
CA PRO A 94 -2.77 -9.83 -1.03
C PRO A 94 -2.24 -8.87 0.05
N ALA A 95 -1.87 -7.64 -0.30
CA ALA A 95 -1.38 -6.67 0.67
C ALA A 95 -2.44 -6.34 1.72
N SER A 96 -3.68 -6.12 1.30
CA SER A 96 -4.77 -5.82 2.23
C SER A 96 -5.10 -7.03 3.11
N ILE A 97 -5.06 -8.24 2.55
CA ILE A 97 -5.27 -9.47 3.32
C ILE A 97 -4.22 -9.61 4.42
N ILE A 98 -2.94 -9.38 4.07
CA ILE A 98 -1.85 -9.41 5.06
C ILE A 98 -2.09 -8.33 6.12
N GLY A 99 -2.45 -7.12 5.71
CA GLY A 99 -2.74 -6.02 6.62
C GLY A 99 -3.86 -6.35 7.60
N PHE A 100 -4.95 -6.93 7.10
CA PHE A 100 -6.07 -7.35 7.95
C PHE A 100 -5.65 -8.47 8.91
N ALA A 101 -4.86 -9.43 8.44
CA ALA A 101 -4.37 -10.52 9.28
C ALA A 101 -3.49 -10.00 10.43
N ILE A 102 -2.59 -9.06 10.13
CA ILE A 102 -1.74 -8.43 11.15
C ILE A 102 -2.61 -7.66 12.15
N ARG A 103 -3.58 -6.88 11.65
CA ARG A 103 -4.45 -6.08 12.50
C ARG A 103 -5.34 -6.93 13.40
N ALA A 104 -5.77 -8.10 12.93
CA ALA A 104 -6.58 -9.03 13.71
C ALA A 104 -5.76 -9.86 14.71
N SER A 105 -4.43 -9.83 14.59
CA SER A 105 -3.54 -10.58 15.47
C SER A 105 -3.46 -9.96 16.86
N PRO A 106 -2.97 -10.72 17.88
CA PRO A 106 -2.78 -10.19 19.22
C PRO A 106 -1.78 -9.02 19.31
N LEU A 107 -0.98 -8.78 18.27
CA LEU A 107 -0.02 -7.69 18.23
C LEU A 107 -0.71 -6.32 18.16
N PHE A 108 -1.96 -6.27 17.70
CA PHE A 108 -2.70 -5.03 17.54
C PHE A 108 -4.05 -5.12 18.24
N SER A 109 -4.42 -4.06 18.93
CA SER A 109 -5.68 -4.01 19.69
C SER A 109 -6.90 -3.64 18.86
N GLY A 110 -6.70 -3.19 17.61
CA GLY A 110 -7.78 -2.69 16.77
C GLY A 110 -8.76 -3.75 16.27
N GLY A 111 -8.30 -4.99 16.14
CA GLY A 111 -9.11 -6.08 15.63
C GLY A 111 -9.52 -5.90 14.17
N PHE A 112 -10.48 -6.71 13.73
CA PHE A 112 -10.98 -6.67 12.36
C PHE A 112 -12.50 -6.75 12.35
N GLN A 113 -13.12 -5.80 11.65
CA GLN A 113 -14.56 -5.81 11.37
C GLN A 113 -14.76 -5.83 9.86
N LEU A 114 -15.73 -6.60 9.37
CA LEU A 114 -15.95 -6.75 7.93
C LEU A 114 -16.25 -5.40 7.25
N SER A 115 -17.06 -4.55 7.86
CA SER A 115 -17.37 -3.23 7.30
C SER A 115 -16.13 -2.36 7.16
N PHE A 116 -15.27 -2.37 8.17
CA PHE A 116 -13.98 -1.68 8.13
C PHE A 116 -13.10 -2.23 7.00
N GLY A 117 -13.05 -3.55 6.88
CA GLY A 117 -12.26 -4.21 5.84
C GLY A 117 -12.70 -3.84 4.43
N VAL A 118 -14.02 -3.81 4.17
CA VAL A 118 -14.56 -3.42 2.87
C VAL A 118 -14.18 -1.97 2.53
N VAL A 119 -14.33 -1.05 3.49
CA VAL A 119 -14.00 0.36 3.28
C VAL A 119 -12.51 0.53 2.99
N ILE A 120 -11.63 -0.10 3.78
CA ILE A 120 -10.17 -0.02 3.58
C ILE A 120 -9.77 -0.62 2.24
N PHE A 121 -10.33 -1.77 1.89
CA PHE A 121 -10.02 -2.42 0.62
C PHE A 121 -10.38 -1.52 -0.56
N LEU A 122 -11.58 -0.96 -0.57
CA LEU A 122 -12.05 -0.11 -1.66
C LEU A 122 -11.29 1.23 -1.70
N THR A 123 -11.17 1.91 -0.58
CA THR A 123 -10.52 3.23 -0.54
C THR A 123 -9.01 3.13 -0.79
N GLY A 124 -8.36 2.11 -0.26
CA GLY A 124 -6.95 1.86 -0.52
C GLY A 124 -6.68 1.57 -1.99
N GLY A 125 -7.52 0.73 -2.59
CA GLY A 125 -7.43 0.42 -4.01
C GLY A 125 -7.61 1.66 -4.88
N VAL A 126 -8.63 2.46 -4.59
CA VAL A 126 -8.87 3.72 -5.31
C VAL A 126 -7.70 4.68 -5.16
N ALA A 127 -7.15 4.81 -3.95
CA ALA A 127 -6.00 5.69 -3.69
C ALA A 127 -4.78 5.28 -4.52
N LEU A 128 -4.50 3.99 -4.60
CA LEU A 128 -3.39 3.47 -5.41
C LEU A 128 -3.59 3.75 -6.89
N ILE A 129 -4.80 3.53 -7.39
CA ILE A 129 -5.14 3.79 -8.80
C ILE A 129 -4.97 5.27 -9.11
N VAL A 130 -5.57 6.13 -8.30
CA VAL A 130 -5.51 7.59 -8.50
C VAL A 130 -4.08 8.09 -8.38
N GLY A 131 -3.32 7.61 -7.40
CA GLY A 131 -1.93 8.00 -7.21
C GLY A 131 -1.07 7.68 -8.42
N ARG A 132 -1.17 6.45 -8.93
CA ARG A 132 -0.40 6.05 -10.12
C ARG A 132 -0.87 6.77 -11.38
N TRP A 133 -2.17 6.97 -11.53
CA TRP A 133 -2.71 7.72 -12.65
C TRP A 133 -2.19 9.16 -12.65
N LEU A 134 -2.23 9.83 -11.50
CA LEU A 134 -1.71 11.20 -11.37
C LEU A 134 -0.21 11.26 -11.66
N PHE A 135 0.55 10.29 -11.16
CA PHE A 135 1.99 10.24 -11.41
C PHE A 135 2.29 10.26 -12.90
N PHE A 136 1.64 9.38 -13.68
CA PHE A 136 1.89 9.32 -15.12
C PHE A 136 1.34 10.53 -15.85
N LYS A 137 0.26 11.13 -15.37
CA LYS A 137 -0.28 12.35 -15.96
C LYS A 137 0.65 13.54 -15.78
N LEU A 138 1.32 13.63 -14.62
CA LEU A 138 2.20 14.76 -14.31
C LEU A 138 3.63 14.55 -14.78
N PHE A 139 4.13 13.32 -14.81
CA PHE A 139 5.54 13.00 -15.04
C PHE A 139 5.78 12.02 -16.18
N GLY A 140 4.73 11.43 -16.70
CA GLY A 140 4.82 10.42 -17.76
C GLY A 140 4.78 10.92 -19.18
#